data_c26a6fe0cf52b8ef137f5f5c69b6865e
#
_entry.id   c26a6fe0cf52b8ef137f5f5c69b6865e
#
_cell.length_a   1.000
_cell.length_b   1.000
_cell.length_c   1.000
_cell.angle_alpha   90.00
_cell.angle_beta   90.00
_cell.angle_gamma   90.00
#
_symmetry.space_group_name_H-M   'P 1'
#
loop_
_entity.id
_entity.type
_entity.pdbx_description
1 polymer ?
#
loop_
_entity_poly.entity_id
_entity_poly.type
_entity_poly.pdbx_seq_one_letter_code
_entity_poly.pdbx_strand_id
1 'polypeptide(L)'
;PGGENKGVQAIDYNGVAPAATDPAKFETMEHKRRGILAPTVPGALKGWEEVHQKCGKLPWKDLWVDAIGYAENGWPFDPATAFHVKRHIPELAPWPTWGEEFLDNGEAPPAGFMLKRPNLAASYKQFAEMGSAALYGGPVGDQLVSFMEKEGGLISKADLTAYAVKWSDPIQSSYRGYTVYGNQPSSSSITWMEILNILDGYDLGALGHNTPEYLRRFIEASKHAYQHAYQYNGDPAFVDVPVDKLLSKESAEEIRQQIGESGVREFKPADHASLHQPAWPNHSTSHMVIRDEMGNAISATNTLGTFFGAGVVVEGTGLVLSNGMDWFDIDKNIWTGEKPGVLGMAPGKRNRWTLAPGMLFQGDKLFMLVGGAGAEATMWGVAQPVVNAIDFKMDPQKALDAPRFRYGDIYHYTGGTSVGLDNGMPAENRDALIGMGYTVDEPGKFANPSRGITQMMIVDPQSGALWGGAAPDGRDFVSGY
;
A
#
# COMPACT_ATOMS: atom_id res chain seq x y z
N PRO A 1 11.15 -1.17 21.55
CA PRO A 1 10.30 -0.42 22.48
C PRO A 1 11.01 -0.18 23.79
N GLY A 2 11.29 1.07 24.12
CA GLY A 2 11.81 1.48 25.43
C GLY A 2 10.75 1.48 26.54
N GLY A 3 9.52 1.08 26.22
CA GLY A 3 8.41 1.00 27.16
C GLY A 3 8.18 -0.39 27.72
N GLU A 4 7.14 -0.55 28.56
CA GLU A 4 6.76 -1.82 29.20
C GLU A 4 6.40 -2.95 28.20
N ASN A 5 6.07 -2.61 26.94
CA ASN A 5 5.77 -3.54 25.86
C ASN A 5 7.01 -3.81 24.99
N LYS A 6 7.85 -4.70 25.43
CA LYS A 6 8.99 -5.18 24.64
C LYS A 6 8.51 -6.14 23.56
N GLY A 7 8.70 -5.77 22.29
CA GLY A 7 8.39 -6.64 21.14
C GLY A 7 7.77 -5.88 19.96
N VAL A 8 7.68 -6.55 18.83
CA VAL A 8 7.01 -6.06 17.63
C VAL A 8 5.55 -6.51 17.67
N GLN A 9 4.63 -5.59 17.43
CA GLN A 9 3.20 -5.88 17.33
C GLN A 9 2.67 -5.39 16.00
N ALA A 10 1.68 -6.06 15.46
CA ALA A 10 0.98 -5.68 14.26
C ALA A 10 -0.46 -5.25 14.59
N ILE A 11 -0.93 -4.24 13.89
CA ILE A 11 -2.33 -3.82 13.91
C ILE A 11 -2.87 -3.75 12.50
N ASP A 12 -4.00 -4.39 12.27
CA ASP A 12 -4.77 -4.32 11.04
C ASP A 12 -6.05 -3.51 11.27
N TYR A 13 -6.12 -2.34 10.65
CA TYR A 13 -7.29 -1.48 10.61
C TYR A 13 -7.84 -1.29 9.19
N ASN A 14 -7.63 -2.28 8.33
CA ASN A 14 -8.25 -2.32 7.00
C ASN A 14 -9.76 -2.23 7.11
N GLY A 15 -10.36 -1.52 6.17
CA GLY A 15 -11.81 -1.53 6.02
C GLY A 15 -12.34 -2.92 5.70
N VAL A 16 -13.57 -3.19 6.09
CA VAL A 16 -14.29 -4.41 5.76
C VAL A 16 -15.38 -4.14 4.74
N ALA A 17 -15.70 -5.12 3.91
CA ALA A 17 -16.85 -5.04 3.03
C ALA A 17 -18.13 -4.91 3.88
N PRO A 18 -19.04 -3.94 3.57
CA PRO A 18 -20.28 -3.76 4.31
C PRO A 18 -21.15 -5.01 4.35
N ALA A 19 -22.00 -5.17 5.37
CA ALA A 19 -22.91 -6.32 5.50
C ALA A 19 -23.89 -6.45 4.31
N ALA A 20 -24.21 -5.35 3.66
CA ALA A 20 -25.08 -5.31 2.47
C ALA A 20 -24.36 -5.62 1.16
N THR A 21 -23.09 -6.06 1.23
CA THR A 21 -22.29 -6.41 0.05
C THR A 21 -22.91 -7.62 -0.65
N ASP A 22 -23.22 -7.42 -1.93
CA ASP A 22 -23.70 -8.45 -2.84
C ASP A 22 -22.96 -8.26 -4.17
N PRO A 23 -22.19 -9.25 -4.65
CA PRO A 23 -21.49 -9.16 -5.93
C PRO A 23 -22.40 -8.76 -7.11
N ALA A 24 -23.68 -9.14 -7.09
CA ALA A 24 -24.64 -8.80 -8.15
C ALA A 24 -24.92 -7.31 -8.28
N LYS A 25 -24.61 -6.50 -7.26
CA LYS A 25 -24.73 -5.03 -7.33
C LYS A 25 -23.60 -4.36 -8.13
N PHE A 26 -22.53 -5.09 -8.40
CA PHE A 26 -21.34 -4.57 -9.09
C PHE A 26 -21.35 -5.01 -10.55
N GLU A 27 -22.27 -4.42 -11.33
CA GLU A 27 -22.47 -4.76 -12.75
C GLU A 27 -21.25 -4.47 -13.63
N THR A 28 -20.39 -3.55 -13.21
CA THR A 28 -19.15 -3.18 -13.90
C THR A 28 -17.98 -3.07 -12.93
N MET A 29 -16.76 -3.15 -13.45
CA MET A 29 -15.55 -2.90 -12.66
C MET A 29 -15.51 -1.49 -12.09
N GLU A 30 -16.13 -0.52 -12.79
CA GLU A 30 -16.21 0.86 -12.33
C GLU A 30 -17.01 0.97 -11.04
N HIS A 31 -18.10 0.21 -10.87
CA HIS A 31 -18.93 0.25 -9.66
C HIS A 31 -18.17 -0.10 -8.38
N LYS A 32 -17.16 -0.97 -8.44
CA LYS A 32 -16.32 -1.26 -7.28
C LYS A 32 -15.17 -0.27 -7.09
N ARG A 33 -14.83 0.49 -8.14
CA ARG A 33 -13.71 1.41 -8.15
C ARG A 33 -14.08 2.85 -7.80
N ARG A 34 -15.21 3.31 -8.32
CA ARG A 34 -15.72 4.68 -8.16
C ARG A 34 -17.17 4.69 -7.71
N GLY A 35 -17.52 5.71 -6.97
CA GLY A 35 -18.88 5.96 -6.56
C GLY A 35 -19.27 5.31 -5.24
N ILE A 36 -20.57 5.33 -4.99
CA ILE A 36 -21.14 5.07 -3.66
C ILE A 36 -21.06 3.59 -3.24
N LEU A 37 -20.87 2.65 -4.18
CA LEU A 37 -20.70 1.23 -3.90
C LEU A 37 -19.25 0.85 -3.60
N ALA A 38 -18.27 1.68 -3.99
CA ALA A 38 -16.85 1.40 -3.88
C ALA A 38 -16.26 1.45 -2.44
N PRO A 39 -16.82 2.19 -1.47
CA PRO A 39 -16.27 2.26 -0.13
C PRO A 39 -16.40 0.97 0.67
N THR A 40 -15.34 0.63 1.40
CA THR A 40 -15.41 -0.28 2.57
C THR A 40 -15.71 0.52 3.83
N VAL A 41 -16.15 -0.16 4.89
CA VAL A 41 -16.31 0.46 6.22
C VAL A 41 -14.98 1.09 6.65
N PRO A 42 -14.91 2.39 6.96
CA PRO A 42 -13.66 3.05 7.30
C PRO A 42 -13.02 2.45 8.56
N GLY A 43 -11.71 2.31 8.58
CA GLY A 43 -11.00 1.72 9.72
C GLY A 43 -9.92 2.62 10.34
N ALA A 44 -9.40 3.59 9.59
CA ALA A 44 -8.22 4.36 9.97
C ALA A 44 -8.35 5.07 11.32
N LEU A 45 -9.45 5.79 11.55
CA LEU A 45 -9.67 6.54 12.79
C LEU A 45 -9.67 5.63 14.03
N LYS A 46 -10.29 4.44 13.91
CA LYS A 46 -10.29 3.45 15.00
C LYS A 46 -8.89 2.90 15.24
N GLY A 47 -8.15 2.61 14.15
CA GLY A 47 -6.77 2.15 14.25
C GLY A 47 -5.85 3.17 14.93
N TRP A 48 -5.94 4.43 14.55
CA TRP A 48 -5.12 5.50 15.15
C TRP A 48 -5.44 5.69 16.64
N GLU A 49 -6.72 5.67 17.02
CA GLU A 49 -7.11 5.78 18.42
C GLU A 49 -6.60 4.62 19.27
N GLU A 50 -6.71 3.38 18.77
CA GLU A 50 -6.21 2.22 19.52
C GLU A 50 -4.68 2.19 19.65
N VAL A 51 -3.95 2.60 18.61
CA VAL A 51 -2.49 2.79 18.70
C VAL A 51 -2.16 3.86 19.72
N HIS A 52 -2.90 4.98 19.71
CA HIS A 52 -2.70 6.05 20.68
C HIS A 52 -3.00 5.59 22.11
N GLN A 53 -4.11 4.90 22.35
CA GLN A 53 -4.47 4.38 23.69
C GLN A 53 -3.42 3.42 24.23
N LYS A 54 -2.78 2.64 23.37
CA LYS A 54 -1.77 1.64 23.75
C LYS A 54 -0.38 2.22 23.92
N CYS A 55 0.00 3.19 23.09
CA CYS A 55 1.38 3.66 22.95
C CYS A 55 1.53 5.18 23.11
N GLY A 56 0.44 5.96 22.96
CA GLY A 56 0.47 7.41 22.96
C GLY A 56 0.69 7.99 24.36
N LYS A 57 1.34 9.14 24.42
CA LYS A 57 1.60 9.89 25.67
C LYS A 57 0.95 11.28 25.68
N LEU A 58 0.90 11.93 24.50
CA LEU A 58 0.26 13.23 24.38
C LEU A 58 -1.27 13.09 24.48
N PRO A 59 -1.99 14.08 24.99
CA PRO A 59 -3.45 14.07 24.95
C PRO A 59 -3.97 13.92 23.52
N TRP A 60 -4.93 13.05 23.30
CA TRP A 60 -5.49 12.77 21.98
C TRP A 60 -5.89 14.02 21.20
N LYS A 61 -6.57 14.96 21.87
CA LYS A 61 -7.03 16.20 21.27
C LYS A 61 -5.91 17.09 20.75
N ASP A 62 -4.73 17.02 21.37
CA ASP A 62 -3.60 17.87 21.00
C ASP A 62 -2.98 17.41 19.65
N LEU A 63 -3.16 16.14 19.29
CA LEU A 63 -2.70 15.57 18.01
C LEU A 63 -3.49 16.10 16.81
N TRP A 64 -4.66 16.68 17.03
CA TRP A 64 -5.54 17.18 15.97
C TRP A 64 -5.34 18.66 15.64
N VAL A 65 -4.59 19.40 16.46
CA VAL A 65 -4.46 20.86 16.37
C VAL A 65 -4.01 21.30 14.98
N ASP A 66 -2.93 20.71 14.46
CA ASP A 66 -2.39 21.08 13.16
C ASP A 66 -3.32 20.66 12.02
N ALA A 67 -3.88 19.45 12.08
CA ALA A 67 -4.82 18.96 11.08
C ALA A 67 -6.07 19.84 10.99
N ILE A 68 -6.62 20.24 12.13
CA ILE A 68 -7.74 21.21 12.20
C ILE A 68 -7.29 22.55 11.61
N GLY A 69 -6.12 23.03 12.01
CA GLY A 69 -5.57 24.30 11.53
C GLY A 69 -5.41 24.35 10.01
N TYR A 70 -4.86 23.30 9.41
CA TYR A 70 -4.75 23.18 7.95
C TYR A 70 -6.11 23.11 7.24
N ALA A 71 -7.05 22.36 7.82
CA ALA A 71 -8.38 22.25 7.22
C ALA A 71 -9.16 23.58 7.28
N GLU A 72 -9.06 24.35 8.38
CA GLU A 72 -9.75 25.64 8.57
C GLU A 72 -9.09 26.80 7.80
N ASN A 73 -7.77 26.92 7.94
CA ASN A 73 -7.04 28.06 7.42
C ASN A 73 -6.55 27.83 5.97
N GLY A 74 -6.55 26.57 5.55
CA GLY A 74 -6.08 26.11 4.25
C GLY A 74 -4.61 25.72 4.25
N TRP A 75 -4.25 24.95 3.23
CA TRP A 75 -2.87 24.66 2.87
C TRP A 75 -2.64 24.98 1.41
N PRO A 76 -1.43 25.40 1.01
CA PRO A 76 -1.16 25.71 -0.37
C PRO A 76 -1.12 24.42 -1.22
N PHE A 77 -1.85 24.40 -2.34
CA PHE A 77 -1.73 23.34 -3.31
C PHE A 77 -0.30 23.28 -3.86
N ASP A 78 0.35 22.16 -3.72
CA ASP A 78 1.57 21.89 -4.46
C ASP A 78 1.26 21.61 -5.96
N PRO A 79 2.24 21.76 -6.86
CA PRO A 79 2.03 21.56 -8.30
C PRO A 79 1.48 20.17 -8.66
N ALA A 80 1.88 19.12 -7.92
CA ALA A 80 1.43 17.76 -8.20
C ALA A 80 -0.03 17.56 -7.73
N THR A 81 -0.44 18.12 -6.60
CA THR A 81 -1.84 18.12 -6.17
C THR A 81 -2.73 18.84 -7.18
N ALA A 82 -2.33 20.03 -7.64
CA ALA A 82 -3.05 20.78 -8.67
C ALA A 82 -3.18 19.97 -9.98
N PHE A 83 -2.11 19.31 -10.40
CA PHE A 83 -2.11 18.41 -11.56
C PHE A 83 -3.09 17.26 -11.40
N HIS A 84 -3.07 16.57 -10.24
CA HIS A 84 -3.95 15.43 -10.00
C HIS A 84 -5.42 15.83 -9.89
N VAL A 85 -5.74 16.95 -9.23
CA VAL A 85 -7.11 17.47 -9.21
C VAL A 85 -7.59 17.72 -10.63
N LYS A 86 -6.85 18.51 -11.42
CA LYS A 86 -7.21 18.82 -12.81
C LYS A 86 -7.41 17.57 -13.66
N ARG A 87 -6.50 16.61 -13.53
CA ARG A 87 -6.53 15.36 -14.30
C ARG A 87 -7.76 14.52 -14.04
N HIS A 88 -8.23 14.48 -12.78
CA HIS A 88 -9.31 13.59 -12.36
C HIS A 88 -10.71 14.24 -12.48
N ILE A 89 -10.82 15.52 -12.87
CA ILE A 89 -12.11 16.17 -13.09
C ILE A 89 -13.03 15.33 -14.01
N PRO A 90 -12.59 14.85 -15.20
CA PRO A 90 -13.48 14.10 -16.08
C PRO A 90 -14.02 12.80 -15.47
N GLU A 91 -13.21 12.14 -14.64
CA GLU A 91 -13.57 10.90 -13.96
C GLU A 91 -14.49 11.14 -12.75
N LEU A 92 -14.28 12.24 -12.03
CA LEU A 92 -14.92 12.54 -10.75
C LEU A 92 -16.08 13.54 -10.85
N ALA A 93 -16.28 14.17 -12.01
CA ALA A 93 -17.39 15.09 -12.25
C ALA A 93 -18.80 14.50 -11.95
N PRO A 94 -19.05 13.18 -12.12
CA PRO A 94 -20.33 12.59 -11.71
C PRO A 94 -20.61 12.64 -10.20
N TRP A 95 -19.61 12.94 -9.38
CA TRP A 95 -19.70 12.99 -7.92
C TRP A 95 -19.57 14.45 -7.42
N PRO A 96 -20.68 15.21 -7.36
CA PRO A 96 -20.62 16.67 -7.10
C PRO A 96 -19.99 17.00 -5.75
N THR A 97 -20.17 16.18 -4.72
CA THR A 97 -19.57 16.38 -3.40
C THR A 97 -18.03 16.42 -3.43
N TRP A 98 -17.39 15.72 -4.38
CA TRP A 98 -15.95 15.84 -4.60
C TRP A 98 -15.59 17.22 -5.17
N GLY A 99 -16.36 17.68 -6.16
CA GLY A 99 -16.12 19.01 -6.76
C GLY A 99 -16.27 20.16 -5.76
N GLU A 100 -17.26 20.06 -4.86
CA GLU A 100 -17.47 21.05 -3.79
C GLU A 100 -16.28 21.18 -2.83
N GLU A 101 -15.55 20.08 -2.60
CA GLU A 101 -14.41 20.03 -1.67
C GLU A 101 -13.06 20.34 -2.33
N PHE A 102 -12.90 20.15 -3.64
CA PHE A 102 -11.58 20.22 -4.29
C PHE A 102 -11.49 21.21 -5.46
N LEU A 103 -12.59 21.75 -5.93
CA LEU A 103 -12.59 22.69 -7.05
C LEU A 103 -12.88 24.12 -6.57
N ASP A 104 -12.33 25.08 -7.29
CA ASP A 104 -12.69 26.51 -7.14
C ASP A 104 -13.55 26.92 -8.34
N ASN A 105 -14.83 27.26 -8.08
CA ASN A 105 -15.82 27.57 -9.12
C ASN A 105 -15.90 26.53 -10.26
N GLY A 106 -15.75 25.24 -9.93
CA GLY A 106 -15.78 24.14 -10.89
C GLY A 106 -14.49 23.86 -11.65
N GLU A 107 -13.43 24.64 -11.37
CA GLU A 107 -12.12 24.50 -11.99
C GLU A 107 -11.09 23.96 -10.99
N ALA A 108 -10.05 23.29 -11.49
CA ALA A 108 -8.94 22.86 -10.67
C ALA A 108 -8.14 24.07 -10.15
N PRO A 109 -7.97 24.22 -8.83
CA PRO A 109 -7.17 25.29 -8.29
C PRO A 109 -5.70 25.23 -8.78
N PRO A 110 -5.05 26.38 -9.06
CA PRO A 110 -3.65 26.39 -9.43
C PRO A 110 -2.74 26.07 -8.24
N ALA A 111 -1.48 25.72 -8.52
CA ALA A 111 -0.45 25.63 -7.49
C ALA A 111 -0.35 26.94 -6.68
N GLY A 112 -0.22 26.83 -5.37
CA GLY A 112 -0.21 27.96 -4.44
C GLY A 112 -1.61 28.39 -3.95
N PHE A 113 -2.69 27.88 -4.54
CA PHE A 113 -4.05 28.13 -4.03
C PHE A 113 -4.19 27.60 -2.59
N MET A 114 -4.77 28.42 -1.72
CA MET A 114 -5.03 28.03 -0.34
C MET A 114 -6.36 27.30 -0.22
N LEU A 115 -6.34 25.96 -0.31
CA LEU A 115 -7.53 25.14 -0.17
C LEU A 115 -7.97 25.05 1.28
N LYS A 116 -9.19 25.49 1.57
CA LYS A 116 -9.86 25.33 2.87
C LYS A 116 -10.92 24.25 2.79
N ARG A 117 -11.03 23.46 3.86
CA ARG A 117 -12.01 22.38 3.96
C ARG A 117 -12.76 22.49 5.30
N PRO A 118 -13.70 23.45 5.43
CA PRO A 118 -14.37 23.72 6.70
C PRO A 118 -15.19 22.53 7.23
N ASN A 119 -15.81 21.75 6.35
CA ASN A 119 -16.54 20.53 6.73
C ASN A 119 -15.60 19.49 7.35
N LEU A 120 -14.42 19.30 6.74
CA LEU A 120 -13.40 18.39 7.28
C LEU A 120 -12.88 18.89 8.64
N ALA A 121 -12.65 20.20 8.78
CA ALA A 121 -12.26 20.79 10.07
C ALA A 121 -13.29 20.54 11.17
N ALA A 122 -14.58 20.66 10.84
CA ALA A 122 -15.66 20.36 11.78
C ALA A 122 -15.66 18.89 12.22
N SER A 123 -15.44 17.96 11.27
CA SER A 123 -15.28 16.52 11.57
C SER A 123 -14.05 16.25 12.43
N TYR A 124 -12.91 16.88 12.12
CA TYR A 124 -11.68 16.72 12.90
C TYR A 124 -11.84 17.24 14.35
N LYS A 125 -12.58 18.32 14.57
CA LYS A 125 -12.91 18.79 15.93
C LYS A 125 -13.72 17.76 16.69
N GLN A 126 -14.69 17.10 16.05
CA GLN A 126 -15.44 16.03 16.69
C GLN A 126 -14.56 14.81 16.99
N PHE A 127 -13.62 14.46 16.12
CA PHE A 127 -12.64 13.40 16.36
C PHE A 127 -11.69 13.75 17.52
N ALA A 128 -11.29 15.02 17.64
CA ALA A 128 -10.47 15.49 18.74
C ALA A 128 -11.19 15.39 20.10
N GLU A 129 -12.49 15.70 20.15
CA GLU A 129 -13.27 15.72 21.37
C GLU A 129 -13.82 14.34 21.76
N MET A 130 -14.29 13.55 20.80
CA MET A 130 -15.03 12.31 21.02
C MET A 130 -14.22 11.05 20.69
N GLY A 131 -13.02 11.20 20.12
CA GLY A 131 -12.26 10.08 19.59
C GLY A 131 -12.97 9.42 18.41
N SER A 132 -12.73 8.14 18.24
CA SER A 132 -13.35 7.35 17.17
C SER A 132 -14.87 7.19 17.36
N ALA A 133 -15.39 7.38 18.56
CA ALA A 133 -16.83 7.31 18.82
C ALA A 133 -17.63 8.32 17.97
N ALA A 134 -17.04 9.45 17.56
CA ALA A 134 -17.68 10.40 16.66
C ALA A 134 -18.11 9.77 15.32
N LEU A 135 -17.34 8.80 14.81
CA LEU A 135 -17.62 8.07 13.57
C LEU A 135 -18.38 6.76 13.82
N TYR A 136 -17.98 5.96 14.82
CA TYR A 136 -18.49 4.60 14.99
C TYR A 136 -19.71 4.52 15.92
N GLY A 137 -20.65 5.46 15.78
CA GLY A 137 -21.91 5.52 16.49
C GLY A 137 -22.30 6.94 16.94
N GLY A 138 -21.48 7.93 16.57
CA GLY A 138 -21.71 9.34 16.87
C GLY A 138 -22.11 10.17 15.65
N PRO A 139 -22.10 11.50 15.77
CA PRO A 139 -22.72 12.40 14.81
C PRO A 139 -22.11 12.36 13.41
N VAL A 140 -20.79 12.15 13.27
CA VAL A 140 -20.14 12.01 11.96
C VAL A 140 -20.56 10.71 11.28
N GLY A 141 -20.70 9.64 12.07
CA GLY A 141 -21.21 8.36 11.60
C GLY A 141 -22.66 8.43 11.15
N ASP A 142 -23.50 9.16 11.88
CA ASP A 142 -24.91 9.36 11.53
C ASP A 142 -25.04 10.13 10.20
N GLN A 143 -24.21 11.15 9.96
CA GLN A 143 -24.13 11.86 8.68
C GLN A 143 -23.68 10.93 7.55
N LEU A 144 -22.65 10.09 7.78
CA LEU A 144 -22.21 9.11 6.79
C LEU A 144 -23.33 8.13 6.44
N VAL A 145 -24.02 7.59 7.43
CA VAL A 145 -25.13 6.63 7.20
C VAL A 145 -26.26 7.30 6.42
N SER A 146 -26.68 8.50 6.81
CA SER A 146 -27.72 9.26 6.12
C SER A 146 -27.34 9.53 4.65
N PHE A 147 -26.07 9.85 4.40
CA PHE A 147 -25.57 10.03 3.03
C PHE A 147 -25.58 8.72 2.25
N MET A 148 -25.17 7.59 2.85
CA MET A 148 -25.24 6.27 2.22
C MET A 148 -26.67 5.88 1.86
N GLU A 149 -27.64 6.10 2.77
CA GLU A 149 -29.06 5.82 2.51
C GLU A 149 -29.61 6.69 1.37
N LYS A 150 -29.27 7.98 1.34
CA LYS A 150 -29.67 8.92 0.30
C LYS A 150 -29.16 8.53 -1.08
N GLU A 151 -27.89 8.13 -1.18
CA GLU A 151 -27.20 7.87 -2.44
C GLU A 151 -27.22 6.38 -2.86
N GLY A 152 -27.80 5.50 -2.05
CA GLY A 152 -27.86 4.05 -2.35
C GLY A 152 -26.58 3.28 -2.06
N GLY A 153 -25.76 3.75 -1.10
CA GLY A 153 -24.54 3.10 -0.65
C GLY A 153 -24.79 1.88 0.24
N LEU A 154 -23.72 1.23 0.65
CA LEU A 154 -23.78 -0.05 1.36
C LEU A 154 -23.50 0.05 2.86
N ILE A 155 -22.82 1.10 3.33
CA ILE A 155 -22.38 1.21 4.74
C ILE A 155 -23.57 1.63 5.60
N SER A 156 -23.88 0.80 6.60
CA SER A 156 -24.94 1.03 7.57
C SER A 156 -24.39 1.44 8.95
N LYS A 157 -25.28 1.90 9.84
CA LYS A 157 -24.94 2.16 11.25
C LYS A 157 -24.44 0.90 11.96
N ALA A 158 -25.02 -0.26 11.63
CA ALA A 158 -24.60 -1.54 12.19
C ALA A 158 -23.14 -1.88 11.77
N ASP A 159 -22.78 -1.62 10.50
CA ASP A 159 -21.41 -1.82 10.02
C ASP A 159 -20.40 -0.96 10.78
N LEU A 160 -20.71 0.33 10.98
CA LEU A 160 -19.85 1.23 11.74
C LEU A 160 -19.69 0.76 13.20
N THR A 161 -20.80 0.43 13.85
CA THR A 161 -20.78 0.02 15.28
C THR A 161 -20.07 -1.32 15.49
N ALA A 162 -20.16 -2.24 14.53
CA ALA A 162 -19.51 -3.56 14.62
C ALA A 162 -18.03 -3.54 14.23
N TYR A 163 -17.55 -2.43 13.64
CA TYR A 163 -16.16 -2.37 13.18
C TYR A 163 -15.16 -2.47 14.33
N ALA A 164 -14.18 -3.35 14.19
CA ALA A 164 -13.07 -3.51 15.11
C ALA A 164 -11.75 -3.69 14.38
N VAL A 165 -10.68 -3.17 14.94
CA VAL A 165 -9.31 -3.43 14.50
C VAL A 165 -8.85 -4.81 14.98
N LYS A 166 -7.80 -5.36 14.34
CA LYS A 166 -7.18 -6.61 14.76
C LYS A 166 -5.74 -6.36 15.22
N TRP A 167 -5.46 -6.65 16.48
CA TRP A 167 -4.10 -6.75 16.98
C TRP A 167 -3.60 -8.19 16.86
N SER A 168 -2.34 -8.37 16.51
CA SER A 168 -1.73 -9.68 16.36
C SER A 168 -0.21 -9.61 16.55
N ASP A 169 0.40 -10.77 16.72
CA ASP A 169 1.82 -10.89 16.47
C ASP A 169 2.10 -10.70 14.98
N PRO A 170 3.22 -10.06 14.60
CA PRO A 170 3.58 -9.93 13.19
C PRO A 170 3.94 -11.28 12.58
N ILE A 171 3.83 -11.41 11.25
CA ILE A 171 4.51 -12.49 10.54
C ILE A 171 6.02 -12.25 10.57
N GLN A 172 6.78 -13.34 10.56
CA GLN A 172 8.22 -13.30 10.70
C GLN A 172 8.92 -14.15 9.64
N SER A 173 10.03 -13.67 9.14
CA SER A 173 10.95 -14.35 8.23
C SER A 173 12.39 -13.95 8.55
N SER A 174 13.36 -14.43 7.80
CA SER A 174 14.76 -14.01 7.92
C SER A 174 15.35 -13.66 6.57
N TYR A 175 16.26 -12.69 6.54
CA TYR A 175 17.03 -12.30 5.38
C TYR A 175 18.45 -11.87 5.78
N ARG A 176 19.49 -12.54 5.26
CA ARG A 176 20.91 -12.23 5.57
C ARG A 176 21.22 -12.12 7.06
N GLY A 177 20.55 -12.94 7.89
CA GLY A 177 20.73 -12.91 9.35
C GLY A 177 19.94 -11.82 10.09
N TYR A 178 19.17 -11.01 9.37
CA TYR A 178 18.16 -10.12 9.96
C TYR A 178 16.84 -10.84 10.14
N THR A 179 16.15 -10.58 11.25
CA THR A 179 14.73 -10.96 11.42
C THR A 179 13.86 -9.92 10.74
N VAL A 180 12.99 -10.35 9.85
CA VAL A 180 12.07 -9.49 9.08
C VAL A 180 10.67 -9.66 9.63
N TYR A 181 10.03 -8.56 10.02
CA TYR A 181 8.66 -8.52 10.51
C TYR A 181 7.75 -7.79 9.54
N GLY A 182 6.54 -8.30 9.37
CA GLY A 182 5.49 -7.70 8.55
C GLY A 182 4.10 -7.93 9.15
N ASN A 183 3.09 -7.25 8.63
CA ASN A 183 1.71 -7.46 9.05
C ASN A 183 1.18 -8.81 8.58
N GLN A 184 0.25 -9.37 9.35
CA GLN A 184 -0.51 -10.56 8.98
C GLN A 184 -1.29 -10.35 7.65
N PRO A 185 -1.61 -11.43 6.92
CA PRO A 185 -2.66 -11.37 5.90
C PRO A 185 -3.97 -10.74 6.47
N SER A 186 -4.71 -9.97 5.75
CA SER A 186 -4.73 -9.68 4.29
C SER A 186 -3.72 -8.62 3.81
N SER A 187 -2.79 -8.14 4.64
CA SER A 187 -1.69 -7.29 4.18
C SER A 187 -0.79 -8.04 3.19
N SER A 188 -0.21 -7.31 2.25
CA SER A 188 0.75 -7.88 1.30
C SER A 188 2.20 -7.93 1.83
N SER A 189 2.42 -7.75 3.13
CA SER A 189 3.74 -7.91 3.73
C SER A 189 4.36 -9.28 3.42
N ILE A 190 3.55 -10.33 3.43
CA ILE A 190 4.00 -11.69 3.10
C ILE A 190 4.68 -11.76 1.72
N THR A 191 4.23 -10.99 0.73
CA THR A 191 4.73 -11.05 -0.65
C THR A 191 6.18 -10.55 -0.76
N TRP A 192 6.50 -9.38 -0.21
CA TRP A 192 7.88 -8.89 -0.28
C TRP A 192 8.82 -9.68 0.65
N MET A 193 8.31 -10.21 1.75
CA MET A 193 9.07 -11.10 2.63
C MET A 193 9.40 -12.42 1.93
N GLU A 194 8.49 -12.97 1.14
CA GLU A 194 8.71 -14.16 0.33
C GLU A 194 9.76 -13.88 -0.77
N ILE A 195 9.70 -12.72 -1.45
CA ILE A 195 10.74 -12.31 -2.39
C ILE A 195 12.11 -12.34 -1.72
N LEU A 196 12.26 -11.72 -0.55
CA LEU A 196 13.53 -11.74 0.19
C LEU A 196 13.96 -13.15 0.57
N ASN A 197 13.01 -13.99 1.03
CA ASN A 197 13.30 -15.35 1.43
C ASN A 197 13.83 -16.21 0.26
N ILE A 198 13.27 -16.04 -0.94
CA ILE A 198 13.77 -16.70 -2.16
C ILE A 198 15.18 -16.18 -2.50
N LEU A 199 15.38 -14.85 -2.43
CA LEU A 199 16.66 -14.22 -2.75
C LEU A 199 17.77 -14.55 -1.74
N ASP A 200 17.43 -14.91 -0.51
CA ASP A 200 18.38 -15.24 0.56
C ASP A 200 19.32 -16.41 0.19
N GLY A 201 18.91 -17.28 -0.72
CA GLY A 201 19.72 -18.41 -1.20
C GLY A 201 20.71 -18.08 -2.34
N TYR A 202 20.71 -16.84 -2.88
CA TYR A 202 21.64 -16.42 -3.91
C TYR A 202 22.71 -15.49 -3.36
N ASP A 203 23.94 -15.58 -3.84
CA ASP A 203 24.98 -14.58 -3.59
C ASP A 203 24.80 -13.39 -4.55
N LEU A 204 23.89 -12.46 -4.17
CA LEU A 204 23.58 -11.30 -4.98
C LEU A 204 24.77 -10.35 -5.12
N GLY A 205 25.64 -10.30 -4.11
CA GLY A 205 26.85 -9.50 -4.15
C GLY A 205 27.82 -9.99 -5.23
N ALA A 206 27.99 -11.30 -5.37
CA ALA A 206 28.82 -11.90 -6.42
C ALA A 206 28.21 -11.74 -7.82
N LEU A 207 26.88 -11.71 -7.94
CA LEU A 207 26.20 -11.42 -9.21
C LEU A 207 26.40 -9.98 -9.67
N GLY A 208 26.60 -9.05 -8.74
CA GLY A 208 26.73 -7.62 -9.00
C GLY A 208 25.37 -6.92 -9.10
N HIS A 209 25.33 -5.67 -8.60
CA HIS A 209 24.11 -4.86 -8.58
C HIS A 209 23.60 -4.57 -9.99
N ASN A 210 22.31 -4.86 -10.19
CA ASN A 210 21.62 -4.61 -11.46
C ASN A 210 22.26 -5.25 -12.70
N THR A 211 23.03 -6.32 -12.56
CA THR A 211 23.44 -7.11 -13.72
C THR A 211 22.27 -7.91 -14.30
N PRO A 212 22.33 -8.37 -15.56
CA PRO A 212 21.23 -9.14 -16.17
C PRO A 212 20.82 -10.37 -15.34
N GLU A 213 21.81 -11.10 -14.77
CA GLU A 213 21.51 -12.29 -13.97
C GLU A 213 20.93 -11.93 -12.60
N TYR A 214 21.40 -10.85 -11.93
CA TYR A 214 20.76 -10.32 -10.73
C TYR A 214 19.30 -9.96 -11.02
N LEU A 215 19.04 -9.21 -12.08
CA LEU A 215 17.69 -8.81 -12.47
C LEU A 215 16.81 -10.03 -12.75
N ARG A 216 17.32 -11.02 -13.49
CA ARG A 216 16.59 -12.26 -13.76
C ARG A 216 16.16 -12.97 -12.47
N ARG A 217 17.11 -13.19 -11.54
CA ARG A 217 16.82 -13.86 -10.25
C ARG A 217 15.74 -13.10 -9.46
N PHE A 218 15.87 -11.81 -9.41
CA PHE A 218 14.92 -10.98 -8.65
C PHE A 218 13.55 -10.96 -9.31
N ILE A 219 13.49 -10.82 -10.65
CA ILE A 219 12.23 -10.84 -11.41
C ILE A 219 11.52 -12.18 -11.21
N GLU A 220 12.23 -13.30 -11.36
CA GLU A 220 11.62 -14.63 -11.20
C GLU A 220 11.16 -14.87 -9.75
N ALA A 221 11.94 -14.46 -8.76
CA ALA A 221 11.50 -14.50 -7.35
C ALA A 221 10.22 -13.70 -7.13
N SER A 222 10.14 -12.49 -7.72
CA SER A 222 8.94 -11.66 -7.65
C SER A 222 7.73 -12.33 -8.29
N LYS A 223 7.90 -12.97 -9.47
CA LYS A 223 6.81 -13.69 -10.15
C LYS A 223 6.19 -14.76 -9.27
N HIS A 224 7.03 -15.58 -8.62
CA HIS A 224 6.55 -16.64 -7.73
C HIS A 224 5.77 -16.06 -6.53
N ALA A 225 6.34 -15.06 -5.86
CA ALA A 225 5.69 -14.44 -4.70
C ALA A 225 4.35 -13.77 -5.08
N TYR A 226 4.26 -13.14 -6.25
CA TYR A 226 3.00 -12.58 -6.73
C TYR A 226 1.96 -13.64 -7.09
N GLN A 227 2.37 -14.74 -7.71
CA GLN A 227 1.47 -15.86 -7.96
C GLN A 227 0.88 -16.39 -6.65
N HIS A 228 1.71 -16.58 -5.63
CA HIS A 228 1.26 -17.00 -4.31
C HIS A 228 0.36 -15.96 -3.63
N ALA A 229 0.66 -14.68 -3.78
CA ALA A 229 -0.18 -13.61 -3.24
C ALA A 229 -1.61 -13.67 -3.78
N TYR A 230 -1.79 -13.89 -5.08
CA TYR A 230 -3.13 -14.02 -5.69
C TYR A 230 -3.79 -15.36 -5.41
N GLN A 231 -3.00 -16.40 -5.19
CA GLN A 231 -3.54 -17.74 -4.92
C GLN A 231 -3.94 -17.93 -3.46
N TYR A 232 -3.23 -17.30 -2.53
CA TYR A 232 -3.35 -17.61 -1.10
C TYR A 232 -3.62 -16.41 -0.20
N ASN A 233 -3.17 -15.18 -0.56
CA ASN A 233 -3.25 -14.05 0.36
C ASN A 233 -4.65 -13.41 0.35
N GLY A 234 -5.41 -13.64 1.39
CA GLY A 234 -6.73 -13.08 1.62
C GLY A 234 -6.99 -12.85 3.11
N ASP A 235 -8.24 -12.56 3.49
CA ASP A 235 -8.63 -12.42 4.90
C ASP A 235 -8.64 -13.80 5.59
N PRO A 236 -7.79 -14.02 6.62
CA PRO A 236 -7.73 -15.32 7.31
C PRO A 236 -9.02 -15.74 8.03
N ALA A 237 -9.97 -14.82 8.20
CA ALA A 237 -11.30 -15.16 8.72
C ALA A 237 -12.17 -15.89 7.68
N PHE A 238 -11.79 -15.86 6.40
CA PHE A 238 -12.56 -16.40 5.28
C PHE A 238 -11.80 -17.46 4.49
N VAL A 239 -10.47 -17.42 4.51
CA VAL A 239 -9.62 -18.31 3.72
C VAL A 239 -8.40 -18.76 4.53
N ASP A 240 -7.93 -19.97 4.24
CA ASP A 240 -6.68 -20.45 4.82
C ASP A 240 -5.50 -19.87 4.08
N VAL A 241 -4.63 -19.13 4.79
CA VAL A 241 -3.40 -18.54 4.26
C VAL A 241 -2.21 -19.28 4.84
N PRO A 242 -1.49 -20.10 4.08
CA PRO A 242 -0.42 -20.96 4.59
C PRO A 242 0.89 -20.17 4.83
N VAL A 243 0.85 -19.21 5.77
CA VAL A 243 1.95 -18.27 6.04
C VAL A 243 3.26 -18.99 6.31
N ASP A 244 3.26 -19.99 7.19
CA ASP A 244 4.47 -20.72 7.58
C ASP A 244 5.09 -21.44 6.38
N LYS A 245 4.26 -22.01 5.49
CA LYS A 245 4.74 -22.65 4.28
C LYS A 245 5.35 -21.63 3.31
N LEU A 246 4.64 -20.53 3.04
CA LEU A 246 5.10 -19.50 2.08
C LEU A 246 6.40 -18.83 2.52
N LEU A 247 6.61 -18.67 3.82
CA LEU A 247 7.82 -18.07 4.38
C LEU A 247 8.87 -19.12 4.84
N SER A 248 8.66 -20.42 4.56
CA SER A 248 9.64 -21.45 4.90
C SER A 248 10.87 -21.39 3.99
N LYS A 249 12.01 -21.83 4.53
CA LYS A 249 13.25 -21.96 3.73
C LYS A 249 13.15 -23.07 2.71
N GLU A 250 12.38 -24.11 3.02
CA GLU A 250 12.10 -25.24 2.14
C GLU A 250 11.35 -24.77 0.89
N SER A 251 10.25 -24.02 1.07
CA SER A 251 9.50 -23.45 -0.06
C SER A 251 10.37 -22.53 -0.91
N ALA A 252 11.18 -21.68 -0.29
CA ALA A 252 12.10 -20.81 -1.00
C ALA A 252 13.13 -21.60 -1.83
N GLU A 253 13.64 -22.73 -1.32
CA GLU A 253 14.56 -23.60 -2.05
C GLU A 253 13.87 -24.29 -3.24
N GLU A 254 12.66 -24.83 -3.04
CA GLU A 254 11.86 -25.41 -4.13
C GLU A 254 11.64 -24.38 -5.27
N ILE A 255 11.37 -23.13 -4.92
CA ILE A 255 11.20 -22.05 -5.89
C ILE A 255 12.52 -21.74 -6.61
N ARG A 256 13.65 -21.67 -5.89
CA ARG A 256 14.97 -21.49 -6.53
C ARG A 256 15.31 -22.58 -7.52
N GLN A 257 14.98 -23.83 -7.21
CA GLN A 257 15.14 -24.96 -8.15
C GLN A 257 14.27 -24.79 -9.40
N GLN A 258 13.05 -24.27 -9.25
CA GLN A 258 12.17 -23.96 -10.39
C GLN A 258 12.68 -22.78 -11.22
N ILE A 259 13.28 -21.78 -10.60
CA ILE A 259 13.92 -20.64 -11.29
C ILE A 259 15.11 -21.14 -12.11
N GLY A 260 15.88 -22.11 -11.62
CA GLY A 260 16.99 -22.72 -12.31
C GLY A 260 18.12 -21.73 -12.69
N GLU A 261 19.04 -22.18 -13.54
CA GLU A 261 20.17 -21.35 -13.99
C GLU A 261 19.86 -20.52 -15.23
N SER A 262 18.81 -20.86 -15.97
CA SER A 262 18.41 -20.17 -17.19
C SER A 262 16.92 -20.31 -17.45
N GLY A 263 16.39 -19.36 -18.21
CA GLY A 263 15.01 -19.36 -18.68
C GLY A 263 14.11 -18.37 -17.93
N VAL A 264 13.05 -18.02 -18.61
CA VAL A 264 12.00 -17.14 -18.16
C VAL A 264 10.74 -17.98 -18.04
N ARG A 265 10.15 -17.98 -16.87
CA ARG A 265 8.88 -18.66 -16.65
C ARG A 265 7.73 -17.76 -17.13
N GLU A 266 6.94 -18.27 -18.06
CA GLU A 266 5.69 -17.63 -18.43
C GLU A 266 4.58 -18.03 -17.45
N PHE A 267 4.08 -17.08 -16.69
CA PHE A 267 2.82 -17.23 -15.97
C PHE A 267 1.73 -16.74 -16.91
N LYS A 268 0.83 -17.62 -17.32
CA LYS A 268 -0.34 -17.22 -18.10
C LYS A 268 -1.41 -16.76 -17.14
N PRO A 269 -1.79 -15.47 -17.16
CA PRO A 269 -3.02 -15.05 -16.51
C PRO A 269 -4.18 -15.69 -17.27
N ALA A 270 -5.27 -15.95 -16.56
CA ALA A 270 -6.52 -16.19 -17.24
C ALA A 270 -6.87 -14.94 -18.06
N ASP A 271 -7.37 -15.14 -19.27
CA ASP A 271 -7.77 -14.07 -20.18
C ASP A 271 -8.78 -13.14 -19.53
N HIS A 272 -8.34 -11.98 -19.08
CA HIS A 272 -9.19 -10.93 -18.54
C HIS A 272 -9.08 -9.68 -19.39
N ALA A 273 -9.88 -9.65 -20.45
CA ALA A 273 -10.07 -8.46 -21.28
C ALA A 273 -10.74 -7.28 -20.55
N SER A 274 -11.17 -7.44 -19.32
CA SER A 274 -11.99 -6.46 -18.60
C SER A 274 -11.24 -5.57 -17.59
N LEU A 275 -9.94 -5.80 -17.35
CA LEU A 275 -9.15 -4.97 -16.44
C LEU A 275 -8.48 -3.81 -17.17
N HIS A 276 -9.17 -3.16 -18.09
CA HIS A 276 -8.70 -1.93 -18.70
C HIS A 276 -8.71 -0.81 -17.66
N GLN A 277 -7.57 -0.61 -17.02
CA GLN A 277 -7.33 0.59 -16.23
C GLN A 277 -6.54 1.61 -17.05
N PRO A 278 -6.82 2.92 -16.90
CA PRO A 278 -6.03 3.94 -17.59
C PRO A 278 -4.56 3.84 -17.20
N ALA A 279 -3.68 4.05 -18.16
CA ALA A 279 -2.22 3.84 -18.13
C ALA A 279 -1.42 4.76 -17.17
N TRP A 280 -2.00 5.18 -16.02
CA TRP A 280 -1.32 6.07 -15.09
C TRP A 280 -1.46 5.59 -13.65
N PRO A 281 -0.39 5.68 -12.85
CA PRO A 281 -0.43 5.29 -11.46
C PRO A 281 -1.42 6.16 -10.68
N ASN A 282 -2.53 5.54 -10.29
CA ASN A 282 -3.52 6.15 -9.43
C ASN A 282 -3.30 5.68 -7.99
N HIS A 283 -2.25 6.20 -7.33
CA HIS A 283 -1.92 5.82 -5.95
C HIS A 283 -2.28 6.94 -4.99
N SER A 284 -3.03 6.60 -3.96
CA SER A 284 -3.37 7.50 -2.86
C SER A 284 -2.99 6.87 -1.53
N THR A 285 -1.80 6.31 -1.49
CA THR A 285 -1.23 5.66 -0.32
C THR A 285 -0.16 6.55 0.28
N SER A 286 -0.16 6.65 1.60
CA SER A 286 0.92 7.29 2.38
C SER A 286 1.55 6.26 3.29
N HIS A 287 2.88 6.25 3.33
CA HIS A 287 3.64 5.44 4.27
C HIS A 287 4.48 6.33 5.16
N MET A 288 4.66 5.96 6.42
CA MET A 288 5.51 6.67 7.35
C MET A 288 6.34 5.68 8.17
N VAL A 289 7.59 6.05 8.39
CA VAL A 289 8.49 5.40 9.34
C VAL A 289 8.94 6.43 10.35
N ILE A 290 8.76 6.12 11.63
CA ILE A 290 9.07 7.05 12.73
C ILE A 290 9.81 6.27 13.81
N ARG A 291 10.82 6.90 14.41
CA ARG A 291 11.48 6.41 15.62
C ARG A 291 11.75 7.57 16.56
N ASP A 292 11.38 7.41 17.82
CA ASP A 292 11.66 8.40 18.86
C ASP A 292 13.00 8.13 19.56
N GLU A 293 13.41 9.06 20.42
CA GLU A 293 14.65 8.97 21.21
C GLU A 293 14.66 7.80 22.20
N MET A 294 13.48 7.33 22.62
CA MET A 294 13.35 6.18 23.52
C MET A 294 13.46 4.83 22.77
N GLY A 295 13.54 4.85 21.44
CA GLY A 295 13.60 3.67 20.59
C GLY A 295 12.24 3.09 20.23
N ASN A 296 11.11 3.74 20.56
CA ASN A 296 9.82 3.35 20.02
C ASN A 296 9.82 3.61 18.51
N ALA A 297 9.26 2.68 17.76
CA ALA A 297 9.29 2.75 16.31
C ALA A 297 7.94 2.33 15.70
N ILE A 298 7.58 2.97 14.60
CA ILE A 298 6.40 2.64 13.82
C ILE A 298 6.73 2.60 12.33
N SER A 299 6.16 1.63 11.63
CA SER A 299 6.08 1.54 10.18
C SER A 299 4.60 1.41 9.84
N ALA A 300 4.00 2.44 9.25
CA ALA A 300 2.56 2.51 9.07
C ALA A 300 2.18 2.97 7.66
N THR A 301 1.19 2.29 7.10
CA THR A 301 0.65 2.62 5.77
C THR A 301 -0.84 2.94 5.86
N ASN A 302 -1.26 4.06 5.26
CA ASN A 302 -2.65 4.47 5.13
C ASN A 302 -2.98 4.68 3.66
N THR A 303 -4.19 4.31 3.24
CA THR A 303 -4.58 4.45 1.84
C THR A 303 -6.07 4.71 1.67
N LEU A 304 -6.40 5.47 0.65
CA LEU A 304 -7.74 5.55 0.08
C LEU A 304 -7.94 4.54 -1.07
N GLY A 305 -6.85 3.91 -1.55
CA GLY A 305 -6.80 3.08 -2.75
C GLY A 305 -6.31 3.87 -3.95
N THR A 306 -7.19 4.31 -4.83
CA THR A 306 -6.86 5.21 -5.94
C THR A 306 -6.84 6.67 -5.50
N PHE A 307 -6.36 7.59 -6.35
CA PHE A 307 -6.48 9.03 -6.09
C PHE A 307 -7.94 9.39 -5.82
N PHE A 308 -8.18 10.09 -4.71
CA PHE A 308 -9.51 10.46 -4.18
C PHE A 308 -10.41 9.26 -3.83
N GLY A 309 -9.85 8.07 -3.64
CA GLY A 309 -10.59 6.88 -3.23
C GLY A 309 -11.76 6.55 -4.14
N ALA A 310 -12.94 6.44 -3.59
CA ALA A 310 -14.18 6.25 -4.35
C ALA A 310 -14.61 7.47 -5.20
N GLY A 311 -13.94 8.62 -5.04
CA GLY A 311 -14.37 9.89 -5.62
C GLY A 311 -15.58 10.50 -4.92
N VAL A 312 -15.98 9.92 -3.80
CA VAL A 312 -17.14 10.33 -3.01
C VAL A 312 -16.69 11.01 -1.72
N VAL A 313 -17.20 12.19 -1.47
CA VAL A 313 -17.04 12.91 -0.21
C VAL A 313 -18.37 12.92 0.52
N VAL A 314 -18.39 12.54 1.78
CA VAL A 314 -19.59 12.51 2.60
C VAL A 314 -20.07 13.94 2.85
N GLU A 315 -21.27 14.27 2.36
CA GLU A 315 -21.86 15.61 2.45
C GLU A 315 -21.84 16.14 3.90
N GLY A 316 -21.40 17.38 4.08
CA GLY A 316 -21.32 18.05 5.38
C GLY A 316 -20.19 17.61 6.30
N THR A 317 -19.43 16.56 5.96
CA THR A 317 -18.31 16.06 6.78
C THR A 317 -16.96 16.32 6.16
N GLY A 318 -16.87 16.50 4.84
CA GLY A 318 -15.60 16.60 4.13
C GLY A 318 -14.78 15.28 4.10
N LEU A 319 -15.32 14.16 4.56
CA LEU A 319 -14.63 12.86 4.57
C LEU A 319 -14.61 12.24 3.18
N VAL A 320 -13.42 11.98 2.65
CA VAL A 320 -13.21 11.23 1.42
C VAL A 320 -13.24 9.74 1.74
N LEU A 321 -14.09 8.98 1.03
CA LEU A 321 -14.22 7.54 1.22
C LEU A 321 -13.23 6.77 0.35
N SER A 322 -12.66 5.69 0.92
CA SER A 322 -11.79 4.78 0.19
C SER A 322 -12.55 4.00 -0.88
N ASN A 323 -11.84 3.47 -1.88
CA ASN A 323 -12.42 2.50 -2.82
C ASN A 323 -11.98 1.07 -2.51
N GLY A 324 -12.09 0.67 -1.26
CA GLY A 324 -11.62 -0.65 -0.81
C GLY A 324 -12.26 -1.84 -1.53
N MET A 325 -13.47 -1.67 -2.07
CA MET A 325 -14.14 -2.73 -2.83
C MET A 325 -13.44 -3.05 -4.16
N ASP A 326 -12.60 -2.15 -4.69
CA ASP A 326 -11.83 -2.38 -5.92
C ASP A 326 -10.87 -3.57 -5.83
N TRP A 327 -10.45 -3.92 -4.63
CA TRP A 327 -9.48 -4.99 -4.35
C TRP A 327 -10.11 -6.38 -4.19
N PHE A 328 -11.42 -6.52 -4.41
CA PHE A 328 -12.10 -7.82 -4.45
C PHE A 328 -12.31 -8.29 -5.88
N ASP A 329 -12.29 -9.60 -6.08
CA ASP A 329 -12.75 -10.25 -7.32
C ASP A 329 -14.28 -10.40 -7.28
N ILE A 330 -14.94 -10.08 -8.39
CA ILE A 330 -16.40 -10.25 -8.55
C ILE A 330 -16.70 -11.61 -9.17
N ASP A 331 -16.17 -11.85 -10.37
CA ASP A 331 -16.54 -13.00 -11.20
C ASP A 331 -15.51 -14.14 -11.17
N LYS A 332 -14.23 -13.79 -11.19
CA LYS A 332 -13.13 -14.75 -11.35
C LYS A 332 -11.90 -14.31 -10.56
N ASN A 333 -11.14 -15.29 -10.11
CA ASN A 333 -9.76 -15.05 -9.69
C ASN A 333 -8.94 -14.69 -10.93
N ILE A 334 -8.26 -13.54 -10.90
CA ILE A 334 -7.52 -13.02 -12.05
C ILE A 334 -6.34 -13.90 -12.50
N TRP A 335 -5.88 -14.81 -11.64
CA TRP A 335 -4.75 -15.69 -11.94
C TRP A 335 -5.16 -17.08 -12.41
N THR A 336 -6.20 -17.62 -11.81
CA THR A 336 -6.66 -18.99 -12.11
C THR A 336 -7.77 -19.03 -13.13
N GLY A 337 -8.48 -17.92 -13.34
CA GLY A 337 -9.67 -17.87 -14.19
C GLY A 337 -10.87 -18.62 -13.65
N GLU A 338 -10.75 -19.18 -12.45
CA GLU A 338 -11.80 -19.90 -11.75
C GLU A 338 -12.74 -18.93 -11.01
N LYS A 339 -13.75 -19.46 -10.33
CA LYS A 339 -14.62 -18.67 -9.46
C LYS A 339 -13.80 -17.82 -8.46
N PRO A 340 -14.32 -16.69 -7.97
CA PRO A 340 -13.61 -15.86 -7.01
C PRO A 340 -13.03 -16.70 -5.90
N GLY A 341 -11.70 -16.72 -5.81
CA GLY A 341 -10.96 -17.47 -4.81
C GLY A 341 -10.80 -16.66 -3.53
N VAL A 342 -9.56 -16.59 -3.04
CA VAL A 342 -9.21 -15.88 -1.80
C VAL A 342 -9.60 -14.39 -1.82
N LEU A 343 -9.67 -13.77 -3.00
CA LEU A 343 -10.05 -12.37 -3.19
C LEU A 343 -11.55 -12.19 -3.46
N GLY A 344 -12.36 -13.24 -3.47
CA GLY A 344 -13.79 -13.16 -3.68
C GLY A 344 -14.46 -12.23 -2.66
N MET A 345 -15.37 -11.38 -3.16
CA MET A 345 -16.12 -10.41 -2.37
C MET A 345 -17.11 -11.11 -1.43
N ALA A 346 -17.13 -10.72 -0.16
CA ALA A 346 -18.10 -11.22 0.82
C ALA A 346 -18.37 -10.20 1.94
N PRO A 347 -19.59 -10.16 2.51
CA PRO A 347 -19.90 -9.32 3.66
C PRO A 347 -18.94 -9.49 4.83
N GLY A 348 -18.48 -8.40 5.43
CA GLY A 348 -17.58 -8.42 6.59
C GLY A 348 -16.13 -8.84 6.29
N LYS A 349 -15.80 -9.18 5.06
CA LYS A 349 -14.46 -9.58 4.66
C LYS A 349 -13.54 -8.37 4.48
N ARG A 350 -12.29 -8.49 4.92
CA ARG A 350 -11.20 -7.57 4.58
C ARG A 350 -10.66 -7.89 3.20
N ASN A 351 -10.43 -6.86 2.41
CA ASN A 351 -9.74 -7.03 1.13
C ASN A 351 -8.23 -7.22 1.33
N ARG A 352 -7.56 -7.72 0.30
CA ARG A 352 -6.11 -7.72 0.24
C ARG A 352 -5.61 -6.35 -0.20
N TRP A 353 -5.15 -5.54 0.74
CA TRP A 353 -4.44 -4.33 0.43
C TRP A 353 -2.97 -4.61 0.09
N THR A 354 -2.47 -3.91 -0.91
CA THR A 354 -1.05 -3.94 -1.29
C THR A 354 -0.18 -3.08 -0.36
N LEU A 355 -0.41 -3.21 0.94
CA LEU A 355 0.33 -2.52 1.98
C LEU A 355 1.45 -3.43 2.48
N ALA A 356 2.65 -2.86 2.65
CA ALA A 356 3.86 -3.61 2.97
C ALA A 356 4.70 -2.91 4.06
N PRO A 357 4.13 -2.55 5.22
CA PRO A 357 4.95 -2.06 6.31
C PRO A 357 5.87 -3.17 6.82
N GLY A 358 7.11 -2.82 7.14
CA GLY A 358 8.10 -3.78 7.60
C GLY A 358 9.10 -3.20 8.59
N MET A 359 9.66 -4.10 9.40
CA MET A 359 10.75 -3.83 10.33
C MET A 359 11.79 -4.95 10.23
N LEU A 360 13.07 -4.59 10.26
CA LEU A 360 14.16 -5.56 10.29
C LEU A 360 14.98 -5.37 11.56
N PHE A 361 15.32 -6.49 12.18
CA PHE A 361 16.09 -6.52 13.42
C PHE A 361 17.35 -7.35 13.26
N GLN A 362 18.42 -6.92 13.91
CA GLN A 362 19.63 -7.74 14.10
C GLN A 362 19.69 -8.17 15.57
N GLY A 363 19.38 -9.43 15.84
CA GLY A 363 19.06 -9.85 17.20
C GLY A 363 17.89 -9.03 17.76
N ASP A 364 18.07 -8.43 18.93
CA ASP A 364 17.05 -7.60 19.58
C ASP A 364 17.09 -6.11 19.19
N LYS A 365 17.99 -5.74 18.27
CA LYS A 365 18.17 -4.34 17.89
C LYS A 365 17.45 -4.04 16.59
N LEU A 366 16.62 -3.01 16.60
CA LEU A 366 16.03 -2.48 15.38
C LEU A 366 17.15 -2.01 14.44
N PHE A 367 17.12 -2.52 13.21
CA PHE A 367 18.06 -2.14 12.16
C PHE A 367 17.38 -1.24 11.12
N MET A 368 16.17 -1.61 10.66
CA MET A 368 15.51 -0.89 9.57
C MET A 368 14.00 -0.81 9.78
N LEU A 369 13.44 0.33 9.42
CA LEU A 369 12.02 0.52 9.16
C LEU A 369 11.85 0.78 7.66
N VAL A 370 10.86 0.15 7.04
CA VAL A 370 10.63 0.27 5.60
C VAL A 370 9.17 0.05 5.25
N GLY A 371 8.75 0.64 4.16
CA GLY A 371 7.46 0.40 3.53
C GLY A 371 7.22 1.42 2.44
N GLY A 372 6.04 1.41 1.84
CA GLY A 372 5.82 2.30 0.71
C GLY A 372 4.40 2.33 0.19
N ALA A 373 4.26 3.06 -0.90
CA ALA A 373 3.06 3.23 -1.70
C ALA A 373 3.31 2.77 -3.13
N GLY A 374 2.26 2.43 -3.87
CA GLY A 374 2.45 2.10 -5.27
C GLY A 374 1.55 0.97 -5.77
N ALA A 375 0.43 0.70 -5.11
CA ALA A 375 -0.39 -0.48 -5.39
C ALA A 375 0.49 -1.74 -5.40
N GLU A 376 0.37 -2.59 -6.41
CA GLU A 376 1.19 -3.80 -6.49
C GLU A 376 2.70 -3.51 -6.62
N ALA A 377 3.08 -2.34 -7.16
CA ALA A 377 4.49 -1.94 -7.21
C ALA A 377 5.15 -1.79 -5.82
N THR A 378 4.35 -1.70 -4.76
CA THR A 378 4.85 -1.61 -3.39
C THR A 378 5.75 -2.79 -3.01
N MET A 379 5.44 -4.00 -3.45
CA MET A 379 6.16 -5.21 -3.02
C MET A 379 7.61 -5.22 -3.53
N TRP A 380 7.82 -5.08 -4.84
CA TRP A 380 9.19 -4.98 -5.37
C TRP A 380 9.82 -3.63 -5.05
N GLY A 381 9.00 -2.57 -4.89
CA GLY A 381 9.45 -1.24 -4.48
C GLY A 381 10.04 -1.22 -3.07
N VAL A 382 9.57 -2.10 -2.17
CA VAL A 382 10.14 -2.32 -0.83
C VAL A 382 11.32 -3.30 -0.88
N ALA A 383 11.17 -4.43 -1.59
CA ALA A 383 12.19 -5.48 -1.60
C ALA A 383 13.52 -5.01 -2.24
N GLN A 384 13.49 -4.26 -3.35
CA GLN A 384 14.71 -3.79 -4.02
C GLN A 384 15.57 -2.87 -3.14
N PRO A 385 15.05 -1.81 -2.49
CA PRO A 385 15.85 -0.98 -1.59
C PRO A 385 16.35 -1.75 -0.36
N VAL A 386 15.61 -2.71 0.16
CA VAL A 386 16.08 -3.58 1.26
C VAL A 386 17.31 -4.38 0.82
N VAL A 387 17.26 -5.00 -0.37
CA VAL A 387 18.42 -5.71 -0.96
C VAL A 387 19.58 -4.74 -1.20
N ASN A 388 19.32 -3.56 -1.76
CA ASN A 388 20.35 -2.55 -2.00
C ASN A 388 21.08 -2.15 -0.71
N ALA A 389 20.33 -1.94 0.37
CA ALA A 389 20.91 -1.56 1.66
C ALA A 389 21.68 -2.71 2.31
N ILE A 390 21.19 -3.95 2.24
CA ILE A 390 21.77 -5.09 2.95
C ILE A 390 22.88 -5.75 2.14
N ASP A 391 22.65 -6.11 0.87
CA ASP A 391 23.63 -6.84 0.07
C ASP A 391 24.73 -5.91 -0.50
N PHE A 392 24.34 -4.70 -0.91
CA PHE A 392 25.25 -3.74 -1.54
C PHE A 392 25.69 -2.59 -0.62
N LYS A 393 25.30 -2.63 0.66
CA LYS A 393 25.74 -1.67 1.70
C LYS A 393 25.46 -0.21 1.35
N MET A 394 24.37 0.05 0.63
CA MET A 394 23.96 1.41 0.30
C MET A 394 23.32 2.07 1.52
N ASP A 395 23.57 3.38 1.69
CA ASP A 395 22.79 4.17 2.63
C ASP A 395 21.32 4.28 2.15
N PRO A 396 20.37 4.65 3.02
CA PRO A 396 18.94 4.65 2.67
C PRO A 396 18.62 5.45 1.41
N GLN A 397 19.20 6.64 1.24
CA GLN A 397 18.90 7.46 0.07
C GLN A 397 19.47 6.83 -1.20
N LYS A 398 20.72 6.37 -1.18
CA LYS A 398 21.31 5.66 -2.33
C LYS A 398 20.53 4.39 -2.68
N ALA A 399 20.06 3.64 -1.67
CA ALA A 399 19.25 2.45 -1.89
C ALA A 399 17.94 2.75 -2.62
N LEU A 400 17.35 3.93 -2.35
CA LEU A 400 16.12 4.40 -2.98
C LEU A 400 16.34 5.07 -4.34
N ASP A 401 17.48 5.75 -4.52
CA ASP A 401 17.85 6.42 -5.78
C ASP A 401 18.35 5.43 -6.84
N ALA A 402 18.84 4.28 -6.42
CA ALA A 402 19.36 3.27 -7.34
C ALA A 402 18.32 2.88 -8.41
N PRO A 403 18.74 2.68 -9.67
CA PRO A 403 17.85 2.26 -10.74
C PRO A 403 17.11 0.97 -10.35
N ARG A 404 15.80 0.99 -10.55
CA ARG A 404 14.90 -0.13 -10.21
C ARG A 404 14.24 -0.71 -11.46
N PHE A 405 13.71 -1.89 -11.31
CA PHE A 405 12.88 -2.52 -12.33
C PHE A 405 11.45 -2.70 -11.79
N ARG A 406 10.51 -2.92 -12.68
CA ARG A 406 9.21 -3.49 -12.38
C ARG A 406 8.99 -4.77 -13.16
N TYR A 407 8.16 -5.64 -12.61
CA TYR A 407 7.69 -6.84 -13.26
C TYR A 407 6.20 -6.71 -13.61
N GLY A 408 5.84 -7.12 -14.82
CA GLY A 408 4.47 -7.09 -15.31
C GLY A 408 3.97 -5.67 -15.59
N ASP A 409 2.74 -5.60 -16.05
CA ASP A 409 1.99 -4.36 -16.07
C ASP A 409 1.37 -4.16 -14.69
N ILE A 410 1.69 -3.05 -14.03
CA ILE A 410 1.16 -2.74 -12.71
C ILE A 410 -0.36 -2.60 -12.64
N TYR A 411 -1.01 -2.56 -13.79
CA TYR A 411 -2.46 -2.42 -13.92
C TYR A 411 -3.14 -3.67 -14.47
N HIS A 412 -2.37 -4.50 -15.15
CA HIS A 412 -2.87 -5.69 -15.79
C HIS A 412 -1.93 -6.83 -15.40
N TYR A 413 -2.03 -7.37 -14.20
CA TYR A 413 -1.23 -8.51 -13.75
C TYR A 413 -1.20 -9.61 -14.79
N THR A 414 -0.69 -9.26 -15.95
CA THR A 414 -0.67 -10.13 -17.12
C THR A 414 0.32 -11.25 -16.97
N GLY A 415 0.86 -11.48 -15.77
CA GLY A 415 1.68 -12.65 -15.50
C GLY A 415 2.81 -12.93 -16.49
N GLY A 416 2.87 -12.16 -17.57
CA GLY A 416 3.69 -12.37 -18.72
C GLY A 416 5.18 -12.23 -18.46
N THR A 417 5.91 -12.00 -19.53
CA THR A 417 7.36 -11.75 -19.51
C THR A 417 7.70 -10.27 -19.45
N SER A 418 6.71 -9.38 -19.28
CA SER A 418 6.90 -7.93 -19.35
C SER A 418 7.71 -7.41 -18.18
N VAL A 419 8.71 -6.58 -18.47
CA VAL A 419 9.60 -5.93 -17.51
C VAL A 419 9.80 -4.47 -17.90
N GLY A 420 9.62 -3.57 -16.96
CA GLY A 420 10.01 -2.18 -17.10
C GLY A 420 11.33 -1.91 -16.39
N LEU A 421 12.25 -1.25 -17.07
CA LEU A 421 13.53 -0.82 -16.50
C LEU A 421 13.56 0.68 -16.31
N ASP A 422 14.09 1.12 -15.17
CA ASP A 422 14.37 2.54 -14.93
C ASP A 422 15.36 3.09 -15.95
N ASN A 423 15.20 4.37 -16.30
CA ASN A 423 16.07 5.07 -17.24
C ASN A 423 17.56 5.09 -16.81
N GLY A 424 17.85 4.91 -15.53
CA GLY A 424 19.21 4.77 -15.00
C GLY A 424 19.83 3.38 -15.18
N MET A 425 19.07 2.38 -15.71
CA MET A 425 19.62 1.06 -15.97
C MET A 425 20.57 1.08 -17.19
N PRO A 426 21.70 0.34 -17.14
CA PRO A 426 22.55 0.15 -18.31
C PRO A 426 21.77 -0.38 -19.52
N ALA A 427 22.02 0.19 -20.70
CA ALA A 427 21.28 -0.19 -21.92
C ALA A 427 21.47 -1.67 -22.29
N GLU A 428 22.65 -2.23 -22.03
CA GLU A 428 22.97 -3.64 -22.25
C GLU A 428 22.08 -4.60 -21.45
N ASN A 429 21.55 -4.18 -20.31
CA ASN A 429 20.65 -5.01 -19.52
C ASN A 429 19.33 -5.27 -20.25
N ARG A 430 18.84 -4.27 -20.99
CA ARG A 430 17.63 -4.42 -21.80
C ARG A 430 17.81 -5.54 -22.84
N ASP A 431 18.90 -5.46 -23.61
CA ASP A 431 19.18 -6.43 -24.66
C ASP A 431 19.42 -7.84 -24.10
N ALA A 432 20.12 -7.93 -22.98
CA ALA A 432 20.34 -9.17 -22.29
C ALA A 432 19.04 -9.82 -21.79
N LEU A 433 18.14 -9.05 -21.18
CA LEU A 433 16.83 -9.55 -20.72
C LEU A 433 15.96 -9.97 -21.90
N ILE A 434 15.96 -9.24 -23.02
CA ILE A 434 15.27 -9.64 -24.25
C ILE A 434 15.85 -10.98 -24.75
N GLY A 435 17.18 -11.11 -24.77
CA GLY A 435 17.85 -12.35 -25.13
C GLY A 435 17.52 -13.54 -24.23
N MET A 436 17.14 -13.29 -22.98
CA MET A 436 16.66 -14.31 -22.04
C MET A 436 15.17 -14.65 -22.24
N GLY A 437 14.41 -13.89 -23.04
CA GLY A 437 12.99 -14.13 -23.33
C GLY A 437 12.02 -13.19 -22.62
N TYR A 438 12.51 -12.12 -21.99
CA TYR A 438 11.62 -11.09 -21.43
C TYR A 438 11.14 -10.13 -22.52
N THR A 439 9.94 -9.61 -22.33
CA THR A 439 9.45 -8.44 -23.07
C THR A 439 9.79 -7.19 -22.25
N VAL A 440 10.73 -6.38 -22.73
CA VAL A 440 11.18 -5.21 -22.00
C VAL A 440 10.55 -3.95 -22.58
N ASP A 441 9.95 -3.13 -21.76
CA ASP A 441 9.32 -1.86 -22.17
C ASP A 441 10.32 -0.94 -22.85
N GLU A 442 9.83 -0.12 -23.80
CA GLU A 442 10.63 0.89 -24.45
C GLU A 442 11.16 1.93 -23.43
N PRO A 443 12.40 2.42 -23.62
CA PRO A 443 12.97 3.46 -22.76
C PRO A 443 12.03 4.67 -22.67
N GLY A 444 11.86 5.19 -21.46
CA GLY A 444 10.98 6.33 -21.19
C GLY A 444 9.49 6.00 -20.97
N LYS A 445 9.04 4.77 -21.28
CA LYS A 445 7.71 4.33 -20.86
C LYS A 445 7.61 4.06 -19.37
N PHE A 446 8.74 3.76 -18.75
CA PHE A 446 8.84 3.56 -17.31
C PHE A 446 8.98 4.91 -16.63
N ALA A 447 7.86 5.60 -16.44
CA ALA A 447 7.85 6.82 -15.64
C ALA A 447 7.86 6.48 -14.15
N ASN A 448 8.51 7.32 -13.38
CA ASN A 448 8.78 7.24 -11.95
C ASN A 448 7.71 6.61 -11.05
N PRO A 449 6.39 6.87 -11.21
CA PRO A 449 5.40 6.32 -10.30
C PRO A 449 5.28 4.79 -10.32
N SER A 450 5.83 4.13 -11.32
CA SER A 450 5.77 2.66 -11.48
C SER A 450 6.76 1.90 -10.60
N ARG A 451 7.66 2.60 -9.88
CA ARG A 451 8.71 1.97 -9.06
C ARG A 451 8.27 1.59 -7.65
N GLY A 452 7.11 2.06 -7.21
CA GLY A 452 6.75 2.12 -5.80
C GLY A 452 7.47 3.26 -5.10
N ILE A 453 6.74 4.01 -4.30
CA ILE A 453 7.25 5.13 -3.50
C ILE A 453 7.59 4.55 -2.13
N THR A 454 8.88 4.50 -1.79
CA THR A 454 9.37 3.81 -0.59
C THR A 454 10.01 4.80 0.36
N GLN A 455 9.71 4.68 1.64
CA GLN A 455 10.40 5.34 2.74
C GLN A 455 11.20 4.31 3.52
N MET A 456 12.40 4.69 3.90
CA MET A 456 13.32 3.82 4.64
C MET A 456 14.04 4.60 5.73
N MET A 457 14.20 3.98 6.89
CA MET A 457 15.07 4.46 7.95
C MET A 457 15.96 3.31 8.39
N ILE A 458 17.27 3.57 8.48
CA ILE A 458 18.25 2.63 9.04
C ILE A 458 18.79 3.21 10.36
N VAL A 459 18.86 2.37 11.37
CA VAL A 459 19.57 2.67 12.62
C VAL A 459 20.99 2.17 12.46
N ASP A 460 21.94 3.09 12.45
CA ASP A 460 23.36 2.74 12.38
C ASP A 460 23.75 1.86 13.56
N PRO A 461 24.26 0.63 13.33
CA PRO A 461 24.50 -0.32 14.42
C PRO A 461 25.64 0.07 15.35
N GLN A 462 26.52 0.98 14.92
CA GLN A 462 27.70 1.42 15.69
C GLN A 462 27.40 2.68 16.51
N SER A 463 26.81 3.69 15.88
CA SER A 463 26.55 5.00 16.51
C SER A 463 25.16 5.14 17.06
N GLY A 464 24.19 4.34 16.61
CA GLY A 464 22.76 4.52 16.89
C GLY A 464 22.12 5.67 16.12
N ALA A 465 22.86 6.33 15.22
CA ALA A 465 22.34 7.41 14.39
C ALA A 465 21.23 6.93 13.47
N LEU A 466 20.26 7.80 13.23
CA LEU A 466 19.15 7.52 12.32
C LEU A 466 19.47 8.08 10.93
N TRP A 467 19.43 7.21 9.94
CA TRP A 467 19.63 7.57 8.53
C TRP A 467 18.30 7.36 7.81
N GLY A 468 17.70 8.44 7.33
CA GLY A 468 16.44 8.39 6.58
C GLY A 468 16.68 8.53 5.09
N GLY A 469 15.81 7.91 4.31
CA GLY A 469 15.72 8.07 2.87
C GLY A 469 14.26 8.10 2.43
N ALA A 470 13.98 8.92 1.41
CA ALA A 470 12.66 9.04 0.79
C ALA A 470 12.79 8.89 -0.72
N ALA A 471 11.81 8.25 -1.35
CA ALA A 471 11.84 8.03 -2.79
C ALA A 471 11.86 9.35 -3.56
N PRO A 472 12.75 9.51 -4.56
CA PRO A 472 12.92 10.79 -5.27
C PRO A 472 11.72 11.18 -6.12
N ASP A 473 10.84 10.25 -6.40
CA ASP A 473 9.69 10.41 -7.29
C ASP A 473 8.40 10.77 -6.55
N GLY A 474 8.44 10.70 -5.22
CA GLY A 474 7.33 11.04 -4.34
C GLY A 474 7.37 12.52 -3.93
N ARG A 475 6.40 12.88 -3.10
CA ARG A 475 6.38 14.13 -2.33
C ARG A 475 6.87 13.85 -0.92
N ASP A 476 7.79 12.89 -0.82
CA ASP A 476 8.27 12.37 0.43
C ASP A 476 9.42 13.22 0.95
N PHE A 477 9.57 13.25 2.24
CA PHE A 477 10.65 13.96 2.89
C PHE A 477 11.13 13.20 4.14
N VAL A 478 12.36 13.51 4.54
CA VAL A 478 12.95 13.06 5.80
C VAL A 478 13.07 14.28 6.70
N SER A 479 12.63 14.16 7.93
CA SER A 479 12.78 15.19 8.95
C SER A 479 13.30 14.57 10.25
N GLY A 480 14.12 15.33 10.97
CA GLY A 480 14.63 14.96 12.28
C GLY A 480 14.86 16.20 13.12
N TYR A 481 14.69 16.09 14.42
CA TYR A 481 14.89 17.17 15.42
C TYR A 481 15.28 16.60 16.76
#